data_9e2f295ec15ccf73678eafaa3fc71736
#
_entry.id   9e2f295ec15ccf73678eafaa3fc71736
#
_cell.length_a   1.000
_cell.length_b   1.000
_cell.length_c   1.000
_cell.angle_alpha   90.00
_cell.angle_beta   90.00
_cell.angle_gamma   90.00
#
_symmetry.space_group_name_H-M   'P 1'
#
loop_
_entity.id
_entity.type
_entity.pdbx_description
1 polymer ?
#
loop_
_entity_poly.entity_id
_entity_poly.type
_entity_poly.pdbx_seq_one_letter_code
_entity_poly.pdbx_strand_id
1 'polypeptide(L)'
;MSEDMQTESKDFNMPEKKRKGKKKLAIVAAVVVILVAVGAGMMIWHESPTFCSTMCHVEGTYVDNYMQEQNATGSDKYGNNVSNTNAMMAVLHRQTKATANPEILCVECHVPNFVELAHDGLNYVTGNYPMPRNERKLSALMSWDGKTGESFCVNESCHVYLLGDDGELSRAKLEASTASRAFNPHEQHHAALTLECNDCHKGHRASTVVCTACHQHENIQLPDGWVTYDESRQILADAYSA
;
A
#
# COMPACT_ATOMS: atom_id res chain seq x y z
N MET A 1 -20.39 -100.51 -5.99
CA MET A 1 -20.52 -99.64 -4.85
C MET A 1 -19.49 -98.55 -5.02
N SER A 2 -19.94 -97.47 -5.58
CA SER A 2 -19.14 -96.28 -5.87
C SER A 2 -19.88 -95.13 -5.16
N GLU A 3 -19.25 -94.58 -4.13
CA GLU A 3 -19.79 -93.42 -3.41
C GLU A 3 -19.30 -92.16 -4.12
N ASP A 4 -20.26 -91.40 -4.54
CA ASP A 4 -20.06 -90.01 -5.06
C ASP A 4 -19.71 -89.05 -3.93
N MET A 5 -18.55 -88.46 -3.98
CA MET A 5 -18.11 -87.40 -3.10
C MET A 5 -18.37 -86.07 -3.76
N GLN A 6 -19.50 -85.41 -3.46
CA GLN A 6 -19.78 -84.02 -3.92
C GLN A 6 -18.95 -83.04 -3.10
N THR A 7 -18.09 -82.31 -3.78
CA THR A 7 -17.31 -81.22 -3.23
C THR A 7 -18.15 -79.93 -3.31
N GLU A 8 -18.62 -79.50 -2.14
CA GLU A 8 -19.36 -78.23 -2.00
C GLU A 8 -18.36 -77.05 -2.01
N SER A 9 -18.34 -76.29 -3.07
CA SER A 9 -17.56 -75.06 -3.18
C SER A 9 -18.25 -73.93 -2.42
N LYS A 10 -17.76 -73.57 -1.24
CA LYS A 10 -18.17 -72.35 -0.52
C LYS A 10 -17.67 -71.14 -1.22
N ASP A 11 -18.53 -70.39 -1.90
CA ASP A 11 -18.30 -69.05 -2.41
C ASP A 11 -18.11 -68.10 -1.23
N PHE A 12 -16.86 -67.62 -1.06
CA PHE A 12 -16.49 -66.67 -0.03
C PHE A 12 -16.77 -65.27 -0.52
N ASN A 13 -17.97 -64.78 -0.31
CA ASN A 13 -18.42 -63.46 -0.69
C ASN A 13 -17.77 -62.40 0.23
N MET A 14 -16.70 -61.79 -0.23
CA MET A 14 -16.01 -60.73 0.51
C MET A 14 -16.80 -59.41 0.44
N PRO A 15 -17.00 -58.71 1.55
CA PRO A 15 -17.86 -57.55 1.57
C PRO A 15 -17.21 -56.34 0.85
N GLU A 16 -17.92 -55.77 -0.10
CA GLU A 16 -17.63 -54.63 -0.96
C GLU A 16 -17.55 -53.25 -0.24
N LYS A 17 -17.19 -53.27 1.06
CA LYS A 17 -17.31 -52.09 1.96
C LYS A 17 -16.16 -51.07 1.88
N LYS A 18 -15.07 -51.35 1.17
CA LYS A 18 -13.86 -50.49 1.15
C LYS A 18 -13.83 -49.41 0.06
N ARG A 19 -14.67 -49.43 -0.95
CA ARG A 19 -14.66 -48.46 -2.07
C ARG A 19 -15.33 -47.11 -1.77
N LYS A 20 -16.36 -47.07 -0.90
CA LYS A 20 -17.10 -45.84 -0.57
C LYS A 20 -16.29 -44.84 0.27
N GLY A 21 -15.42 -45.33 1.14
CA GLY A 21 -14.53 -44.49 1.98
C GLY A 21 -13.45 -43.76 1.18
N LYS A 22 -12.85 -44.45 0.20
CA LYS A 22 -11.78 -43.87 -0.65
C LYS A 22 -12.30 -42.75 -1.55
N LYS A 23 -13.54 -42.87 -2.07
CA LYS A 23 -14.17 -41.83 -2.88
C LYS A 23 -14.45 -40.54 -2.07
N LYS A 24 -14.96 -40.71 -0.82
CA LYS A 24 -15.20 -39.56 0.08
C LYS A 24 -13.89 -38.87 0.45
N LEU A 25 -12.85 -39.62 0.76
CA LEU A 25 -11.53 -39.06 1.05
C LEU A 25 -10.93 -38.32 -0.15
N ALA A 26 -11.08 -38.85 -1.36
CA ALA A 26 -10.62 -38.20 -2.59
C ALA A 26 -11.38 -36.90 -2.86
N ILE A 27 -12.68 -36.86 -2.61
CA ILE A 27 -13.48 -35.62 -2.74
C ILE A 27 -13.02 -34.58 -1.71
N VAL A 28 -12.84 -34.97 -0.46
CA VAL A 28 -12.34 -34.05 0.59
C VAL A 28 -10.95 -33.52 0.23
N ALA A 29 -10.05 -34.40 -0.22
CA ALA A 29 -8.73 -33.98 -0.67
C ALA A 29 -8.78 -32.99 -1.84
N ALA A 30 -9.64 -33.24 -2.84
CA ALA A 30 -9.83 -32.35 -3.97
C ALA A 30 -10.38 -30.98 -3.52
N VAL A 31 -11.36 -30.95 -2.62
CA VAL A 31 -11.90 -29.70 -2.06
C VAL A 31 -10.81 -28.92 -1.31
N VAL A 32 -10.02 -29.60 -0.49
CA VAL A 32 -8.89 -28.94 0.23
C VAL A 32 -7.87 -28.36 -0.74
N VAL A 33 -7.49 -29.10 -1.80
CA VAL A 33 -6.58 -28.60 -2.83
C VAL A 33 -7.15 -27.37 -3.55
N ILE A 34 -8.42 -27.38 -3.88
CA ILE A 34 -9.09 -26.23 -4.52
C ILE A 34 -9.09 -25.02 -3.56
N LEU A 35 -9.43 -25.22 -2.29
CA LEU A 35 -9.43 -24.12 -1.30
C LEU A 35 -8.03 -23.54 -1.10
N VAL A 36 -6.99 -24.39 -1.06
CA VAL A 36 -5.60 -23.93 -0.98
C VAL A 36 -5.21 -23.16 -2.24
N ALA A 37 -5.57 -23.65 -3.43
CA ALA A 37 -5.26 -23.00 -4.70
C ALA A 37 -5.97 -21.64 -4.82
N VAL A 38 -7.24 -21.56 -4.43
CA VAL A 38 -8.02 -20.31 -4.40
C VAL A 38 -7.40 -19.34 -3.39
N GLY A 39 -7.06 -19.82 -2.18
CA GLY A 39 -6.40 -19.01 -1.16
C GLY A 39 -5.06 -18.45 -1.63
N ALA A 40 -4.22 -19.28 -2.24
CA ALA A 40 -2.94 -18.84 -2.81
C ALA A 40 -3.13 -17.84 -3.96
N GLY A 41 -4.09 -18.08 -4.84
CA GLY A 41 -4.44 -17.15 -5.91
C GLY A 41 -4.93 -15.80 -5.40
N MET A 42 -5.75 -15.80 -4.34
CA MET A 42 -6.21 -14.58 -3.68
C MET A 42 -5.06 -13.81 -3.02
N MET A 43 -4.10 -14.51 -2.40
CA MET A 43 -2.91 -13.87 -1.80
C MET A 43 -2.05 -13.19 -2.85
N ILE A 44 -1.78 -13.86 -3.98
CA ILE A 44 -1.01 -13.29 -5.09
C ILE A 44 -1.75 -12.07 -5.68
N TRP A 45 -3.06 -12.16 -5.87
CA TRP A 45 -3.86 -11.06 -6.39
C TRP A 45 -3.91 -9.89 -5.39
N HIS A 46 -3.99 -10.17 -4.09
CA HIS A 46 -4.02 -9.15 -3.03
C HIS A 46 -2.79 -8.21 -3.06
N GLU A 47 -1.62 -8.72 -3.47
CA GLU A 47 -0.40 -7.92 -3.60
C GLU A 47 -0.35 -7.10 -4.91
N SER A 48 -1.27 -7.31 -5.83
CA SER A 48 -1.27 -6.62 -7.12
C SER A 48 -2.00 -5.28 -7.10
N PRO A 49 -1.56 -4.29 -7.90
CA PRO A 49 -2.27 -3.01 -8.05
C PRO A 49 -3.73 -3.18 -8.48
N THR A 50 -4.05 -4.24 -9.25
CA THR A 50 -5.41 -4.54 -9.70
C THR A 50 -6.35 -4.94 -8.57
N PHE A 51 -5.85 -5.57 -7.50
CA PHE A 51 -6.64 -5.80 -6.29
C PHE A 51 -7.04 -4.48 -5.65
N CYS A 52 -6.07 -3.58 -5.47
CA CYS A 52 -6.32 -2.28 -4.83
C CYS A 52 -7.32 -1.44 -5.62
N SER A 53 -7.24 -1.43 -6.96
CA SER A 53 -8.20 -0.70 -7.81
C SER A 53 -9.61 -1.29 -7.75
N THR A 54 -9.72 -2.60 -7.55
CA THR A 54 -11.01 -3.30 -7.55
C THR A 54 -11.70 -3.26 -6.18
N MET A 55 -10.93 -3.44 -5.12
CA MET A 55 -11.47 -3.65 -3.77
C MET A 55 -11.42 -2.40 -2.87
N CYS A 56 -10.43 -1.54 -3.04
CA CYS A 56 -10.20 -0.43 -2.12
C CYS A 56 -10.39 0.94 -2.77
N HIS A 57 -10.13 1.06 -4.08
CA HIS A 57 -10.19 2.29 -4.83
C HIS A 57 -11.12 2.10 -6.04
N VAL A 58 -12.40 2.31 -5.81
CA VAL A 58 -13.49 2.11 -6.78
C VAL A 58 -13.26 2.89 -8.09
N GLU A 59 -12.52 4.00 -8.01
CA GLU A 59 -12.05 4.74 -9.17
C GLU A 59 -10.58 4.39 -9.39
N GLY A 60 -10.20 3.95 -10.57
CA GLY A 60 -8.84 3.54 -10.93
C GLY A 60 -7.76 4.62 -10.81
N THR A 61 -8.15 5.86 -10.47
CA THR A 61 -7.28 7.04 -10.42
C THR A 61 -6.01 6.88 -9.57
N TYR A 62 -6.07 6.16 -8.44
CA TYR A 62 -4.88 5.93 -7.60
C TYR A 62 -3.90 4.96 -8.24
N VAL A 63 -4.42 3.89 -8.87
CA VAL A 63 -3.58 2.92 -9.59
C VAL A 63 -3.03 3.53 -10.86
N ASP A 64 -3.87 4.25 -11.61
CA ASP A 64 -3.45 4.97 -12.81
C ASP A 64 -2.37 6.01 -12.48
N ASN A 65 -2.52 6.74 -11.37
CA ASN A 65 -1.52 7.66 -10.86
C ASN A 65 -0.20 6.95 -10.51
N TYR A 66 -0.27 5.83 -9.75
CA TYR A 66 0.90 5.04 -9.37
C TYR A 66 1.64 4.46 -10.58
N MET A 67 0.91 4.08 -11.63
CA MET A 67 1.47 3.44 -12.84
C MET A 67 2.08 4.41 -13.85
N GLN A 68 2.03 5.73 -13.61
CA GLN A 68 2.62 6.73 -14.52
C GLN A 68 4.14 6.57 -14.64
N GLU A 69 4.68 7.01 -15.76
CA GLU A 69 6.12 7.05 -15.99
C GLU A 69 6.79 8.09 -15.11
N GLN A 70 7.99 7.78 -14.62
CA GLN A 70 8.83 8.72 -13.87
C GLN A 70 9.44 9.79 -14.81
N ASN A 71 9.74 10.96 -14.24
CA ASN A 71 10.30 12.11 -14.98
C ASN A 71 9.45 12.55 -16.19
N ALA A 72 8.15 12.36 -16.12
CA ALA A 72 7.20 12.71 -17.17
C ALA A 72 6.17 13.74 -16.66
N THR A 73 5.48 14.37 -17.57
CA THR A 73 4.24 15.07 -17.23
C THR A 73 3.12 14.05 -17.03
N GLY A 74 2.33 14.25 -15.99
CA GLY A 74 1.25 13.32 -15.66
C GLY A 74 0.11 14.01 -14.94
N SER A 75 -0.70 13.22 -14.24
CA SER A 75 -1.83 13.71 -13.47
C SER A 75 -1.83 13.17 -12.03
N ASP A 76 -2.32 13.97 -11.12
CA ASP A 76 -2.52 13.55 -9.73
C ASP A 76 -3.83 12.74 -9.57
N LYS A 77 -4.09 12.27 -8.34
CA LYS A 77 -5.29 11.50 -8.01
C LYS A 77 -6.60 12.27 -8.19
N TYR A 78 -6.54 13.58 -8.34
CA TYR A 78 -7.69 14.46 -8.58
C TYR A 78 -7.82 14.86 -10.06
N GLY A 79 -6.92 14.40 -10.94
CA GLY A 79 -6.89 14.74 -12.36
C GLY A 79 -6.16 16.04 -12.69
N ASN A 80 -5.51 16.69 -11.72
CA ASN A 80 -4.72 17.89 -11.98
C ASN A 80 -3.40 17.54 -12.69
N ASN A 81 -2.96 18.41 -13.57
CA ASN A 81 -1.68 18.25 -14.25
C ASN A 81 -0.51 18.40 -13.29
N VAL A 82 0.43 17.46 -13.35
CA VAL A 82 1.69 17.45 -12.61
C VAL A 82 2.84 17.51 -13.62
N SER A 83 3.63 18.57 -13.58
CA SER A 83 4.69 18.80 -14.58
C SER A 83 5.82 17.76 -14.53
N ASN A 84 6.09 17.21 -13.36
CA ASN A 84 6.99 16.07 -13.17
C ASN A 84 6.40 15.07 -12.17
N THR A 85 6.12 13.87 -12.63
CA THR A 85 5.51 12.77 -11.85
C THR A 85 6.36 12.34 -10.65
N ASN A 86 7.67 12.61 -10.65
CA ASN A 86 8.54 12.36 -9.49
C ASN A 86 8.19 13.23 -8.27
N ALA A 87 7.38 14.28 -8.45
CA ALA A 87 6.82 15.03 -7.33
C ALA A 87 5.77 14.24 -6.53
N MET A 88 5.31 13.10 -7.04
CA MET A 88 4.38 12.19 -6.38
C MET A 88 5.15 10.99 -5.82
N MET A 89 5.12 10.82 -4.50
CA MET A 89 5.93 9.79 -3.83
C MET A 89 5.57 8.37 -4.30
N ALA A 90 4.31 8.10 -4.62
CA ALA A 90 3.88 6.79 -5.14
C ALA A 90 4.55 6.46 -6.48
N VAL A 91 4.67 7.44 -7.38
CA VAL A 91 5.35 7.26 -8.68
C VAL A 91 6.86 7.18 -8.49
N LEU A 92 7.43 8.07 -7.67
CA LEU A 92 8.87 8.11 -7.41
C LEU A 92 9.39 6.78 -6.82
N HIS A 93 8.63 6.19 -5.89
CA HIS A 93 9.06 4.98 -5.19
C HIS A 93 8.79 3.69 -5.96
N ARG A 94 7.86 3.68 -6.91
CA ARG A 94 7.50 2.46 -7.67
C ARG A 94 8.69 1.73 -8.30
N GLN A 95 9.71 2.46 -8.75
CA GLN A 95 10.88 1.91 -9.43
C GLN A 95 12.19 2.28 -8.73
N THR A 96 12.19 2.39 -7.40
CA THR A 96 13.44 2.61 -6.69
C THR A 96 14.24 1.32 -6.61
N LYS A 97 15.49 1.38 -7.04
CA LYS A 97 16.43 0.26 -6.95
C LYS A 97 16.97 0.06 -5.52
N ALA A 98 16.50 0.82 -4.56
CA ALA A 98 17.00 0.83 -3.20
C ALA A 98 16.50 -0.35 -2.35
N THR A 99 15.43 -1.01 -2.76
CA THR A 99 14.87 -2.18 -2.09
C THR A 99 15.21 -3.47 -2.87
N ALA A 100 15.16 -4.61 -2.20
CA ALA A 100 15.36 -5.92 -2.82
C ALA A 100 14.28 -6.23 -3.89
N ASN A 101 13.15 -5.52 -3.85
CA ASN A 101 12.12 -5.56 -4.88
C ASN A 101 12.30 -4.40 -5.86
N PRO A 102 12.34 -4.67 -7.18
CA PRO A 102 12.50 -3.63 -8.20
C PRO A 102 11.28 -2.70 -8.32
N GLU A 103 10.15 -3.05 -7.74
CA GLU A 103 8.93 -2.24 -7.68
C GLU A 103 8.40 -2.25 -6.24
N ILE A 104 8.22 -1.06 -5.67
CA ILE A 104 7.50 -0.91 -4.40
C ILE A 104 6.02 -1.10 -4.68
N LEU A 105 5.43 -2.09 -4.02
CA LEU A 105 4.01 -2.38 -4.14
C LEU A 105 3.18 -1.47 -3.23
N CYS A 106 1.90 -1.31 -3.55
CA CYS A 106 0.97 -0.52 -2.74
C CYS A 106 1.01 -0.90 -1.25
N VAL A 107 1.08 -2.20 -0.96
CA VAL A 107 1.10 -2.76 0.40
C VAL A 107 2.39 -2.50 1.19
N GLU A 108 3.46 -2.07 0.54
CA GLU A 108 4.70 -1.68 1.23
C GLU A 108 4.57 -0.29 1.89
N CYS A 109 3.76 0.59 1.31
CA CYS A 109 3.39 1.87 1.90
C CYS A 109 2.09 1.76 2.71
N HIS A 110 1.08 1.10 2.14
CA HIS A 110 -0.20 0.86 2.79
C HIS A 110 -0.16 -0.52 3.47
N VAL A 111 0.39 -0.58 4.69
CA VAL A 111 0.46 -1.81 5.50
C VAL A 111 -0.77 -1.87 6.39
N PRO A 112 -1.91 -2.40 5.88
CA PRO A 112 -3.14 -2.43 6.66
C PRO A 112 -3.08 -3.55 7.70
N ASN A 113 -3.49 -3.27 8.92
CA ASN A 113 -3.77 -4.33 9.86
C ASN A 113 -5.17 -4.94 9.62
N PHE A 114 -5.42 -6.09 10.24
CA PHE A 114 -6.69 -6.80 10.04
C PHE A 114 -7.93 -5.98 10.44
N VAL A 115 -7.83 -5.15 11.47
CA VAL A 115 -8.95 -4.32 11.95
C VAL A 115 -9.27 -3.21 10.95
N GLU A 116 -8.24 -2.57 10.41
CA GLU A 116 -8.37 -1.56 9.36
C GLU A 116 -8.98 -2.17 8.09
N LEU A 117 -8.50 -3.34 7.65
CA LEU A 117 -9.05 -4.05 6.49
C LEU A 117 -10.53 -4.38 6.67
N ALA A 118 -10.94 -4.87 7.86
CA ALA A 118 -12.32 -5.18 8.15
C ALA A 118 -13.20 -3.93 8.15
N HIS A 119 -12.71 -2.83 8.71
CA HIS A 119 -13.39 -1.54 8.73
C HIS A 119 -13.53 -0.96 7.31
N ASP A 120 -12.47 -0.96 6.52
CA ASP A 120 -12.49 -0.46 5.14
C ASP A 120 -13.38 -1.32 4.24
N GLY A 121 -13.34 -2.65 4.42
CA GLY A 121 -14.23 -3.58 3.72
C GLY A 121 -15.71 -3.32 4.04
N LEU A 122 -16.04 -3.04 5.32
CA LEU A 122 -17.40 -2.69 5.72
C LEU A 122 -17.85 -1.37 5.10
N ASN A 123 -16.99 -0.35 5.12
CA ASN A 123 -17.27 0.94 4.50
C ASN A 123 -17.49 0.80 2.99
N TYR A 124 -16.69 -0.03 2.33
CA TYR A 124 -16.85 -0.34 0.92
C TYR A 124 -18.23 -0.97 0.60
N VAL A 125 -18.59 -2.04 1.32
CA VAL A 125 -19.85 -2.76 1.08
C VAL A 125 -21.08 -1.89 1.40
N THR A 126 -20.97 -1.00 2.38
CA THR A 126 -22.07 -0.09 2.77
C THR A 126 -22.11 1.21 1.97
N GLY A 127 -21.10 1.46 1.11
CA GLY A 127 -20.96 2.72 0.38
C GLY A 127 -20.62 3.93 1.29
N ASN A 128 -20.19 3.69 2.52
CA ASN A 128 -19.88 4.72 3.49
C ASN A 128 -18.40 5.16 3.42
N TYR A 129 -18.00 5.67 2.27
CA TYR A 129 -16.66 6.22 2.07
C TYR A 129 -16.75 7.54 1.28
N PRO A 130 -16.01 8.57 1.70
CA PRO A 130 -16.00 9.85 0.99
C PRO A 130 -15.24 9.73 -0.34
N MET A 131 -15.76 10.37 -1.38
CA MET A 131 -15.06 10.57 -2.65
C MET A 131 -15.08 12.07 -3.01
N PRO A 132 -13.94 12.65 -3.39
CA PRO A 132 -12.59 12.09 -3.33
C PRO A 132 -12.15 11.79 -1.90
N ARG A 133 -11.24 10.81 -1.74
CA ARG A 133 -10.77 10.44 -0.39
C ARG A 133 -9.96 11.55 0.25
N ASN A 134 -10.28 11.86 1.50
CA ASN A 134 -9.58 12.86 2.28
C ASN A 134 -8.11 12.48 2.50
N GLU A 135 -7.22 13.45 2.44
CA GLU A 135 -5.84 13.26 2.88
C GLU A 135 -5.78 13.15 4.39
N ARG A 136 -5.07 12.14 4.88
CA ARG A 136 -4.83 11.93 6.31
C ARG A 136 -3.35 12.22 6.63
N LYS A 137 -3.10 12.66 7.85
CA LYS A 137 -1.75 12.72 8.44
C LYS A 137 -1.18 11.32 8.58
N LEU A 138 0.15 11.18 8.55
CA LEU A 138 0.79 9.88 8.78
C LEU A 138 0.46 9.32 10.16
N SER A 139 0.40 10.16 11.18
CA SER A 139 -0.05 9.78 12.53
C SER A 139 -1.43 9.15 12.53
N ALA A 140 -2.36 9.64 11.69
CA ALA A 140 -3.68 9.05 11.54
C ALA A 140 -3.67 7.74 10.72
N LEU A 141 -2.74 7.60 9.76
CA LEU A 141 -2.55 6.35 9.02
C LEU A 141 -1.94 5.25 9.89
N MET A 142 -0.97 5.61 10.74
CA MET A 142 -0.27 4.66 11.61
C MET A 142 -0.99 4.40 12.94
N SER A 143 -2.10 5.07 13.22
CA SER A 143 -2.86 4.94 14.48
C SER A 143 -3.35 3.51 14.73
N TRP A 144 -3.65 2.76 13.67
CA TRP A 144 -4.09 1.37 13.75
C TRP A 144 -3.02 0.42 14.29
N ASP A 145 -1.74 0.77 14.07
CA ASP A 145 -0.58 -0.02 14.52
C ASP A 145 0.00 0.50 15.85
N GLY A 146 -0.53 1.59 16.38
CA GLY A 146 -0.01 2.24 17.59
C GLY A 146 1.39 2.82 17.42
N LYS A 147 1.80 3.11 16.19
CA LYS A 147 3.12 3.65 15.84
C LYS A 147 3.06 5.15 15.58
N THR A 148 4.24 5.79 15.57
CA THR A 148 4.37 7.21 15.20
C THR A 148 4.16 7.40 13.70
N GLY A 149 3.76 8.60 13.28
CA GLY A 149 3.57 8.92 11.86
C GLY A 149 4.86 8.79 11.05
N GLU A 150 6.00 9.14 11.64
CA GLU A 150 7.31 9.03 11.02
C GLU A 150 7.69 7.59 10.66
N SER A 151 7.25 6.60 11.45
CA SER A 151 7.54 5.18 11.21
C SER A 151 6.97 4.64 9.89
N PHE A 152 6.03 5.37 9.27
CA PHE A 152 5.54 5.07 7.93
C PHE A 152 6.67 5.15 6.88
N CYS A 153 7.55 6.13 7.01
CA CYS A 153 8.65 6.36 6.08
C CYS A 153 10.00 5.88 6.64
N VAL A 154 10.24 6.09 7.95
CA VAL A 154 11.51 5.84 8.62
C VAL A 154 11.41 4.56 9.44
N ASN A 155 11.87 3.48 8.86
CA ASN A 155 11.87 2.14 9.44
C ASN A 155 13.03 1.32 8.86
N GLU A 156 13.22 0.10 9.36
CA GLU A 156 14.33 -0.79 8.95
C GLU A 156 14.29 -1.19 7.47
N SER A 157 13.14 -1.10 6.81
CA SER A 157 12.97 -1.52 5.41
C SER A 157 13.06 -0.37 4.41
N CYS A 158 12.85 0.89 4.87
CA CYS A 158 12.74 2.05 3.98
C CYS A 158 13.87 3.07 4.24
N HIS A 159 13.59 4.19 4.91
CA HIS A 159 14.59 5.23 5.15
C HIS A 159 15.43 4.93 6.41
N VAL A 160 16.04 3.73 6.47
CA VAL A 160 16.83 3.23 7.61
C VAL A 160 17.98 4.17 8.03
N TYR A 161 18.57 4.88 7.07
CA TYR A 161 19.67 5.82 7.34
C TYR A 161 19.25 7.05 8.17
N LEU A 162 17.94 7.26 8.33
CA LEU A 162 17.37 8.32 9.17
C LEU A 162 17.07 7.86 10.60
N LEU A 163 17.13 6.54 10.88
CA LEU A 163 16.88 6.02 12.23
C LEU A 163 17.97 6.45 13.20
N GLY A 164 17.55 6.89 14.38
CA GLY A 164 18.38 7.06 15.56
C GLY A 164 18.73 5.73 16.21
N ASP A 165 19.55 5.78 17.26
CA ASP A 165 19.92 4.59 18.04
C ASP A 165 18.75 4.05 18.89
N ASP A 166 17.72 4.88 19.07
CA ASP A 166 16.45 4.55 19.73
C ASP A 166 15.42 3.88 18.80
N GLY A 167 15.74 3.75 17.51
CA GLY A 167 14.84 3.19 16.49
C GLY A 167 13.81 4.19 15.97
N GLU A 168 13.86 5.46 16.37
CA GLU A 168 12.97 6.52 15.93
C GLU A 168 13.68 7.45 14.93
N LEU A 169 12.92 8.39 14.32
CA LEU A 169 13.49 9.38 13.40
C LEU A 169 14.53 10.28 14.11
N SER A 170 15.77 10.24 13.66
CA SER A 170 16.81 11.19 14.05
C SER A 170 16.69 12.49 13.25
N ARG A 171 16.24 13.56 13.91
CA ARG A 171 16.13 14.89 13.28
C ARG A 171 17.49 15.39 12.79
N ALA A 172 18.57 15.12 13.50
CA ALA A 172 19.91 15.49 13.09
C ALA A 172 20.34 14.78 11.78
N LYS A 173 20.03 13.50 11.64
CA LYS A 173 20.30 12.76 10.40
C LYS A 173 19.44 13.26 9.24
N LEU A 174 18.18 13.59 9.52
CA LEU A 174 17.26 14.16 8.51
C LEU A 174 17.78 15.53 8.01
N GLU A 175 18.15 16.43 8.89
CA GLU A 175 18.74 17.73 8.56
C GLU A 175 20.03 17.58 7.75
N ALA A 176 20.93 16.69 8.20
CA ALA A 176 22.18 16.40 7.50
C ALA A 176 21.96 15.83 6.09
N SER A 177 20.89 15.08 5.85
CA SER A 177 20.61 14.47 4.55
C SER A 177 20.36 15.47 3.43
N THR A 178 19.97 16.70 3.76
CA THR A 178 19.71 17.79 2.81
C THR A 178 20.58 19.03 3.04
N ALA A 179 21.60 18.94 3.88
CA ALA A 179 22.49 20.07 4.21
C ALA A 179 23.26 20.65 3.02
N SER A 180 23.40 19.91 1.92
CA SER A 180 24.04 20.39 0.69
C SER A 180 23.14 21.28 -0.17
N ARG A 181 21.85 21.40 0.14
CA ARG A 181 20.92 22.26 -0.59
C ARG A 181 21.10 23.72 -0.14
N ALA A 182 20.94 24.65 -1.08
CA ALA A 182 20.99 26.09 -0.79
C ALA A 182 19.93 26.51 0.26
N PHE A 183 18.81 25.85 0.25
CA PHE A 183 17.78 25.93 1.28
C PHE A 183 17.56 24.51 1.83
N ASN A 184 17.87 24.32 3.12
CA ASN A 184 17.65 23.02 3.76
C ASN A 184 16.21 22.93 4.28
N PRO A 185 15.33 22.15 3.64
CA PRO A 185 13.91 22.08 4.03
C PRO A 185 13.71 21.33 5.35
N HIS A 186 14.72 20.60 5.83
CA HIS A 186 14.66 19.82 7.06
C HIS A 186 15.37 20.49 8.25
N GLU A 187 15.92 21.67 8.04
CA GLU A 187 16.53 22.44 9.11
C GLU A 187 15.49 22.86 10.16
N GLN A 188 15.82 22.69 11.43
CA GLN A 188 14.87 22.86 12.53
C GLN A 188 14.74 24.34 12.98
N HIS A 189 14.47 25.24 12.06
CA HIS A 189 14.24 26.65 12.41
C HIS A 189 12.95 26.90 13.19
N HIS A 190 11.98 26.00 13.05
CA HIS A 190 10.65 26.15 13.61
C HIS A 190 10.26 24.92 14.43
N ALA A 191 10.98 24.68 15.52
CA ALA A 191 10.75 23.52 16.40
C ALA A 191 9.29 23.43 16.96
N ALA A 192 8.53 24.52 16.89
CA ALA A 192 7.11 24.55 17.26
C ALA A 192 6.19 24.01 16.15
N LEU A 193 6.66 23.87 14.91
CA LEU A 193 5.88 23.28 13.83
C LEU A 193 6.07 21.78 13.81
N THR A 194 5.05 21.05 14.23
CA THR A 194 4.98 19.59 14.12
C THR A 194 4.62 19.21 12.68
N LEU A 195 5.58 19.22 11.78
CA LEU A 195 5.41 18.76 10.42
C LEU A 195 5.70 17.26 10.33
N GLU A 196 4.77 16.53 9.74
CA GLU A 196 4.97 15.14 9.35
C GLU A 196 5.53 15.06 7.92
N CYS A 197 6.16 13.95 7.55
CA CYS A 197 6.76 13.79 6.22
C CYS A 197 5.75 14.08 5.09
N ASN A 198 4.50 13.64 5.25
CA ASN A 198 3.47 13.85 4.24
C ASN A 198 2.82 15.24 4.24
N ASP A 199 3.22 16.15 5.11
CA ASP A 199 2.84 17.56 4.95
C ASP A 199 3.48 18.15 3.68
N CYS A 200 4.70 17.69 3.37
CA CYS A 200 5.44 18.09 2.17
C CYS A 200 5.44 17.00 1.09
N HIS A 201 5.81 15.76 1.43
CA HIS A 201 5.94 14.63 0.51
C HIS A 201 4.58 13.96 0.29
N LYS A 202 3.92 14.28 -0.82
CA LYS A 202 2.57 13.77 -1.12
C LYS A 202 2.62 12.46 -1.90
N GLY A 203 1.81 11.48 -1.49
CA GLY A 203 1.77 10.17 -2.13
C GLY A 203 1.29 10.24 -3.58
N HIS A 204 0.09 10.76 -3.78
CA HIS A 204 -0.66 10.66 -5.04
C HIS A 204 -1.02 12.02 -5.66
N ARG A 205 -0.38 13.09 -5.26
CA ARG A 205 -0.45 14.41 -5.88
C ARG A 205 0.90 15.11 -5.78
N ALA A 206 1.04 16.24 -6.43
CA ALA A 206 2.26 17.04 -6.37
C ALA A 206 2.65 17.35 -4.92
N SER A 207 3.89 17.06 -4.56
CA SER A 207 4.50 17.41 -3.28
C SER A 207 4.58 18.92 -3.11
N THR A 208 4.57 19.37 -1.87
CA THR A 208 4.37 20.78 -1.51
C THR A 208 5.57 21.33 -0.75
N VAL A 209 6.06 22.49 -1.12
CA VAL A 209 7.01 23.22 -0.28
C VAL A 209 6.21 24.07 0.72
N VAL A 210 5.94 23.49 1.88
CA VAL A 210 5.10 24.12 2.93
C VAL A 210 5.70 25.42 3.44
N CYS A 211 7.01 25.58 3.39
CA CYS A 211 7.71 26.80 3.79
C CYS A 211 7.20 28.05 3.07
N THR A 212 6.69 27.91 1.85
CA THR A 212 6.11 29.02 1.06
C THR A 212 4.83 29.60 1.67
N ALA A 213 4.24 28.95 2.67
CA ALA A 213 3.11 29.51 3.43
C ALA A 213 3.48 30.82 4.15
N CYS A 214 4.73 30.91 4.60
CA CYS A 214 5.23 32.09 5.33
C CYS A 214 6.35 32.82 4.58
N HIS A 215 7.22 32.06 3.87
CA HIS A 215 8.36 32.59 3.12
C HIS A 215 7.97 32.88 1.65
N GLN A 216 6.95 33.72 1.44
CA GLN A 216 6.41 34.02 0.11
C GLN A 216 7.31 34.95 -0.72
N HIS A 217 8.21 35.68 -0.06
CA HIS A 217 9.08 36.70 -0.68
C HIS A 217 10.50 36.20 -0.92
N GLU A 218 10.82 34.99 -0.50
CA GLU A 218 12.13 34.40 -0.71
C GLU A 218 12.12 33.60 -2.02
N ASN A 219 13.25 33.64 -2.74
CA ASN A 219 13.44 32.82 -3.95
C ASN A 219 13.64 31.35 -3.58
N ILE A 220 12.62 30.74 -2.99
CA ILE A 220 12.62 29.30 -2.73
C ILE A 220 12.48 28.59 -4.07
N GLN A 221 13.54 27.91 -4.48
CA GLN A 221 13.50 27.04 -5.65
C GLN A 221 12.67 25.80 -5.34
N LEU A 222 11.51 25.69 -6.00
CA LEU A 222 10.72 24.47 -5.93
C LEU A 222 11.47 23.33 -6.62
N PRO A 223 11.50 22.13 -6.03
CA PRO A 223 11.89 20.94 -6.79
C PRO A 223 10.96 20.75 -7.98
N ASP A 224 11.47 20.09 -9.02
CA ASP A 224 10.73 19.90 -10.26
C ASP A 224 9.41 19.16 -10.04
N GLY A 225 8.31 19.74 -10.49
CA GLY A 225 6.95 19.22 -10.32
C GLY A 225 6.31 19.48 -8.95
N TRP A 226 7.07 20.03 -7.98
CA TRP A 226 6.50 20.42 -6.69
C TRP A 226 5.73 21.74 -6.81
N VAL A 227 4.82 21.94 -5.86
CA VAL A 227 3.96 23.12 -5.81
C VAL A 227 4.18 23.94 -4.55
N THR A 228 3.77 25.20 -4.57
CA THR A 228 3.70 26.06 -3.40
C THR A 228 2.58 25.62 -2.44
N TYR A 229 2.60 26.16 -1.23
CA TYR A 229 1.56 25.93 -0.25
C TYR A 229 0.18 26.40 -0.76
N ASP A 230 0.11 27.58 -1.39
CA ASP A 230 -1.16 28.15 -1.88
C ASP A 230 -1.71 27.32 -3.06
N GLU A 231 -0.86 26.91 -4.01
CA GLU A 231 -1.27 25.98 -5.07
C GLU A 231 -1.77 24.66 -4.53
N SER A 232 -1.08 24.10 -3.53
CA SER A 232 -1.49 22.86 -2.85
C SER A 232 -2.86 23.01 -2.19
N ARG A 233 -3.15 24.14 -1.56
CA ARG A 233 -4.46 24.42 -0.96
C ARG A 233 -5.55 24.58 -2.02
N GLN A 234 -5.22 25.20 -3.15
CA GLN A 234 -6.18 25.36 -4.25
C GLN A 234 -6.55 23.99 -4.84
N ILE A 235 -5.57 23.10 -5.07
CA ILE A 235 -5.79 21.73 -5.53
C ILE A 235 -6.81 21.00 -4.62
N LEU A 236 -6.65 21.13 -3.30
CA LEU A 236 -7.57 20.50 -2.35
C LEU A 236 -8.95 21.17 -2.35
N ALA A 237 -9.00 22.50 -2.42
CA ALA A 237 -10.26 23.24 -2.48
C ALA A 237 -11.08 22.85 -3.70
N ASP A 238 -10.43 22.74 -4.87
CA ASP A 238 -11.09 22.34 -6.11
C ASP A 238 -11.56 20.87 -6.04
N ALA A 239 -10.74 19.98 -5.52
CA ALA A 239 -11.06 18.55 -5.39
C ALA A 239 -12.25 18.29 -4.46
N TYR A 240 -12.43 19.08 -3.40
CA TYR A 240 -13.53 18.89 -2.43
C TYR A 240 -14.77 19.75 -2.72
N SER A 241 -14.72 20.61 -3.74
CA SER A 241 -15.87 21.39 -4.19
C SER A 241 -16.62 20.77 -5.37
N ALA A 242 -16.03 19.77 -6.02
CA ALA A 242 -16.60 19.04 -7.14
C ALA A 242 -17.51 17.89 -6.67
#